data_8479de360df07b0514e6f4ca330685f4
#
_entry.id   8479de360df07b0514e6f4ca330685f4
#
_cell.length_a   1.000
_cell.length_b   1.000
_cell.length_c   1.000
_cell.angle_alpha   90.00
_cell.angle_beta   90.00
_cell.angle_gamma   90.00
#
_symmetry.space_group_name_H-M   'P 1'
#
loop_
_entity.id
_entity.type
_entity.pdbx_description
1 polymer ?
#
loop_
_entity_poly.entity_id
_entity_poly.type
_entity_poly.pdbx_seq_one_letter_code
_entity_poly.pdbx_strand_id
1 'polypeptide(L)'
;MEKYGVSLPAIWRSTRAAGSVLFALCLLASCYIPDRFEAEIRLTKDGGFGVTYIGQLTYAPLFGQIARGQIEPEKAEANDLMILEQLRRDTAFKEVNPLGRGRYQVRFEREGRFAGAMQMVNFAKRQRAIFRIRTTEDGLVQMNGSGQGQLYAERFEEVGLSTQGMIRVVTDVEVIEHNATFVRASKTPGFTQYDWRIRNFRDEPPKFIGRLAIDPRTGVPAYRGGAGAKVDE
;
A
#
# COMPACT_ATOMS: atom_id res chain seq x y z
N MET A 1 -63.59 -8.44 40.76
CA MET A 1 -62.83 -8.94 39.60
C MET A 1 -61.87 -7.83 39.17
N GLU A 2 -60.70 -7.86 39.76
CA GLU A 2 -59.67 -6.84 39.59
C GLU A 2 -58.71 -7.28 38.50
N LYS A 3 -58.51 -6.45 37.47
CA LYS A 3 -57.52 -6.67 36.39
C LYS A 3 -56.25 -5.92 36.74
N TYR A 4 -55.23 -6.65 37.11
CA TYR A 4 -53.85 -6.11 37.23
C TYR A 4 -53.21 -5.94 35.85
N GLY A 5 -53.04 -4.70 35.42
CA GLY A 5 -52.21 -4.32 34.29
C GLY A 5 -50.75 -4.18 34.70
N VAL A 6 -49.92 -5.08 34.27
CA VAL A 6 -48.48 -4.99 34.46
C VAL A 6 -47.88 -4.13 33.35
N SER A 7 -47.39 -2.92 33.70
CA SER A 7 -46.62 -2.06 32.79
C SER A 7 -45.16 -2.47 32.76
N LEU A 8 -44.66 -2.93 31.62
CA LEU A 8 -43.22 -3.20 31.37
C LEU A 8 -42.44 -1.88 31.22
N PRO A 9 -41.29 -1.72 31.87
CA PRO A 9 -40.50 -0.52 31.72
C PRO A 9 -39.74 -0.47 30.41
N ALA A 10 -39.76 0.70 29.76
CA ALA A 10 -39.07 1.03 28.52
C ALA A 10 -37.55 1.17 28.76
N ILE A 11 -36.80 0.07 28.70
CA ILE A 11 -35.32 0.03 28.80
C ILE A 11 -34.67 -0.32 27.43
N TRP A 12 -35.27 0.04 26.34
CA TRP A 12 -34.75 -0.41 25.04
C TRP A 12 -34.36 0.72 24.07
N ARG A 13 -33.92 1.88 24.58
CA ARG A 13 -33.53 2.99 23.69
C ARG A 13 -32.09 3.46 23.75
N SER A 14 -31.24 2.94 24.61
CA SER A 14 -29.87 3.45 24.79
C SER A 14 -28.72 2.61 24.20
N THR A 15 -29.00 1.41 23.67
CA THR A 15 -27.95 0.49 23.18
C THR A 15 -27.55 0.69 21.71
N ARG A 16 -28.29 1.50 20.94
CA ARG A 16 -27.99 1.72 19.52
C ARG A 16 -26.91 2.80 19.28
N ALA A 17 -26.72 3.74 20.16
CA ALA A 17 -25.74 4.80 20.01
C ALA A 17 -24.30 4.34 20.37
N ALA A 18 -24.14 3.45 21.33
CA ALA A 18 -22.83 2.95 21.75
C ALA A 18 -22.17 2.02 20.70
N GLY A 19 -22.97 1.23 19.97
CA GLY A 19 -22.48 0.34 18.91
C GLY A 19 -21.93 1.06 17.68
N SER A 20 -22.50 2.21 17.34
CA SER A 20 -22.07 2.98 16.15
C SER A 20 -20.74 3.71 16.35
N VAL A 21 -20.45 4.14 17.58
CA VAL A 21 -19.17 4.78 17.90
C VAL A 21 -18.02 3.77 17.93
N LEU A 22 -18.28 2.56 18.42
CA LEU A 22 -17.27 1.49 18.47
C LEU A 22 -16.92 0.97 17.06
N PHE A 23 -17.89 0.92 16.16
CA PHE A 23 -17.68 0.49 14.76
C PHE A 23 -16.88 1.52 13.94
N ALA A 24 -17.03 2.82 14.22
CA ALA A 24 -16.26 3.89 13.56
C ALA A 24 -14.76 3.90 13.94
N LEU A 25 -14.41 3.39 15.13
CA LEU A 25 -13.01 3.28 15.59
C LEU A 25 -12.24 2.12 14.93
N CYS A 26 -12.92 1.08 14.45
CA CYS A 26 -12.27 -0.08 13.81
C CYS A 26 -11.81 0.18 12.37
N LEU A 27 -12.24 1.25 11.71
CA LEU A 27 -11.91 1.53 10.30
C LEU A 27 -10.54 2.20 10.10
N LEU A 28 -9.85 2.60 11.16
CA LEU A 28 -8.50 3.20 11.10
C LEU A 28 -7.38 2.16 11.31
N ALA A 29 -7.71 0.87 11.36
CA ALA A 29 -6.75 -0.18 11.60
C ALA A 29 -5.70 -0.27 10.48
N SER A 30 -4.49 0.11 10.82
CA SER A 30 -3.20 -0.12 10.15
C SER A 30 -2.98 0.55 8.78
N CYS A 31 -3.08 1.87 8.70
CA CYS A 31 -2.56 2.60 7.54
C CYS A 31 -1.21 3.22 7.88
N TYR A 32 -0.15 2.79 7.20
CA TYR A 32 1.08 3.57 7.11
C TYR A 32 0.92 4.62 6.01
N ILE A 33 1.23 5.88 6.35
CA ILE A 33 1.25 7.01 5.42
C ILE A 33 2.70 7.29 5.06
N PRO A 34 3.07 7.21 3.78
CA PRO A 34 4.39 7.61 3.31
C PRO A 34 4.50 9.12 3.25
N ASP A 35 5.62 9.67 3.64
CA ASP A 35 5.94 11.08 3.48
C ASP A 35 7.42 11.29 3.20
N ARG A 36 7.75 12.32 2.38
CA ARG A 36 9.12 12.63 1.98
C ARG A 36 9.88 11.38 1.54
N PHE A 37 9.37 10.70 0.51
CA PHE A 37 9.84 9.39 0.13
C PHE A 37 10.26 9.28 -1.33
N GLU A 38 11.13 8.31 -1.59
CA GLU A 38 11.41 7.76 -2.90
C GLU A 38 11.19 6.25 -2.87
N ALA A 39 10.38 5.74 -3.80
CA ALA A 39 10.15 4.33 -3.98
C ALA A 39 10.54 3.94 -5.42
N GLU A 40 11.45 2.99 -5.58
CA GLU A 40 11.80 2.43 -6.88
C GLU A 40 11.35 0.98 -6.97
N ILE A 41 10.67 0.66 -8.05
CA ILE A 41 10.20 -0.67 -8.38
C ILE A 41 10.90 -1.07 -9.68
N ARG A 42 11.74 -2.08 -9.61
CA ARG A 42 12.35 -2.69 -10.78
C ARG A 42 11.53 -3.92 -11.18
N LEU A 43 11.14 -3.97 -12.45
CA LEU A 43 10.41 -5.12 -13.01
C LEU A 43 11.15 -5.58 -14.25
N THR A 44 11.46 -6.87 -14.32
CA THR A 44 12.10 -7.45 -15.50
C THR A 44 11.14 -8.36 -16.23
N LYS A 45 11.25 -8.38 -17.57
CA LYS A 45 10.38 -9.18 -18.45
C LYS A 45 10.42 -10.68 -18.15
N ASP A 46 11.49 -11.16 -17.52
CA ASP A 46 11.65 -12.54 -17.08
C ASP A 46 11.04 -12.82 -15.69
N GLY A 47 10.25 -11.87 -15.13
CA GLY A 47 9.52 -12.01 -13.89
C GLY A 47 10.31 -11.63 -12.63
N GLY A 48 11.53 -11.14 -12.75
CA GLY A 48 12.25 -10.59 -11.60
C GLY A 48 11.60 -9.30 -11.11
N PHE A 49 11.66 -9.05 -9.82
CA PHE A 49 11.26 -7.78 -9.23
C PHE A 49 12.21 -7.35 -8.11
N GLY A 50 12.36 -6.04 -7.98
CA GLY A 50 13.01 -5.38 -6.84
C GLY A 50 12.16 -4.21 -6.39
N VAL A 51 12.07 -3.99 -5.09
CA VAL A 51 11.38 -2.84 -4.48
C VAL A 51 12.32 -2.22 -3.48
N THR A 52 12.61 -0.94 -3.65
CA THR A 52 13.32 -0.12 -2.67
C THR A 52 12.42 1.02 -2.23
N TYR A 53 12.52 1.41 -0.98
CA TYR A 53 11.85 2.57 -0.45
C TYR A 53 12.76 3.25 0.58
N ILE A 54 12.88 4.55 0.47
CA ILE A 54 13.58 5.40 1.45
C ILE A 54 12.66 6.58 1.75
N GLY A 55 12.34 6.80 3.02
CA GLY A 55 11.45 7.88 3.39
C GLY A 55 10.84 7.72 4.76
N GLN A 56 9.89 8.57 5.06
CA GLN A 56 9.15 8.49 6.32
C GLN A 56 7.90 7.62 6.17
N LEU A 57 7.61 6.86 7.21
CA LEU A 57 6.35 6.15 7.40
C LEU A 57 5.71 6.65 8.69
N THR A 58 4.46 7.05 8.62
CA THR A 58 3.66 7.41 9.79
C THR A 58 2.57 6.37 10.01
N TYR A 59 2.54 5.76 11.19
CA TYR A 59 1.44 4.90 11.60
C TYR A 59 0.24 5.77 11.99
N ALA A 60 -0.67 5.98 11.05
CA ALA A 60 -1.75 6.96 11.15
C ALA A 60 -2.66 6.78 12.39
N PRO A 61 -3.00 5.54 12.86
CA PRO A 61 -3.83 5.39 14.05
C PRO A 61 -3.20 5.99 15.31
N LEU A 62 -1.93 5.67 15.59
CA LEU A 62 -1.24 6.21 16.76
C LEU A 62 -1.04 7.72 16.65
N PHE A 63 -0.59 8.19 15.47
CA PHE A 63 -0.40 9.61 15.22
C PHE A 63 -1.69 10.40 15.44
N GLY A 64 -2.83 9.90 14.92
CA GLY A 64 -4.13 10.54 15.07
C GLY A 64 -4.64 10.56 16.52
N GLN A 65 -4.40 9.48 17.30
CA GLN A 65 -4.74 9.46 18.73
C GLN A 65 -3.94 10.50 19.52
N ILE A 66 -2.62 10.60 19.24
CA ILE A 66 -1.75 11.59 19.87
C ILE A 66 -2.18 13.02 19.49
N ALA A 67 -2.45 13.27 18.20
CA ALA A 67 -2.83 14.59 17.70
C ALA A 67 -4.16 15.09 18.32
N ARG A 68 -5.08 14.18 18.64
CA ARG A 68 -6.38 14.50 19.28
C ARG A 68 -6.36 14.44 20.81
N GLY A 69 -5.21 14.14 21.44
CA GLY A 69 -5.14 13.96 22.90
C GLY A 69 -5.96 12.76 23.41
N GLN A 70 -6.14 11.72 22.59
CA GLN A 70 -6.97 10.55 22.90
C GLN A 70 -6.18 9.38 23.49
N ILE A 71 -4.91 9.58 23.80
CA ILE A 71 -4.03 8.56 24.38
C ILE A 71 -3.08 9.20 25.39
N GLU A 72 -2.91 8.54 26.52
CA GLU A 72 -1.94 8.95 27.54
C GLU A 72 -0.50 8.84 27.03
N PRO A 73 0.42 9.74 27.42
CA PRO A 73 1.80 9.78 26.93
C PRO A 73 2.54 8.45 27.07
N GLU A 74 2.46 7.80 28.23
CA GLU A 74 3.13 6.52 28.50
C GLU A 74 2.61 5.39 27.61
N LYS A 75 1.30 5.38 27.35
CA LYS A 75 0.68 4.40 26.46
C LYS A 75 1.02 4.67 25.01
N ALA A 76 1.14 5.94 24.62
CA ALA A 76 1.58 6.33 23.28
C ALA A 76 3.01 5.86 23.02
N GLU A 77 3.92 6.05 23.98
CA GLU A 77 5.31 5.59 23.91
C GLU A 77 5.40 4.06 23.83
N ALA A 78 4.67 3.34 24.67
CA ALA A 78 4.62 1.88 24.64
C ALA A 78 4.12 1.34 23.27
N ASN A 79 3.10 1.97 22.68
CA ASN A 79 2.60 1.63 21.36
C ASN A 79 3.63 1.94 20.27
N ASP A 80 4.34 3.07 20.38
CA ASP A 80 5.40 3.46 19.42
C ASP A 80 6.53 2.43 19.40
N LEU A 81 6.99 1.99 20.58
CA LEU A 81 7.99 0.94 20.72
C LEU A 81 7.52 -0.40 20.12
N MET A 82 6.28 -0.80 20.37
CA MET A 82 5.71 -2.04 19.81
C MET A 82 5.68 -2.00 18.28
N ILE A 83 5.29 -0.87 17.68
CA ILE A 83 5.27 -0.68 16.24
C ILE A 83 6.69 -0.72 15.66
N LEU A 84 7.65 -0.06 16.32
CA LEU A 84 9.06 -0.07 15.95
C LEU A 84 9.61 -1.50 15.91
N GLU A 85 9.33 -2.31 16.92
CA GLU A 85 9.73 -3.70 16.94
C GLU A 85 9.08 -4.53 15.84
N GLN A 86 7.80 -4.30 15.54
CA GLN A 86 7.09 -4.96 14.44
C GLN A 86 7.73 -4.65 13.08
N LEU A 87 8.11 -3.40 12.82
CA LEU A 87 8.81 -3.01 11.62
C LEU A 87 10.18 -3.71 11.52
N ARG A 88 10.96 -3.73 12.60
CA ARG A 88 12.29 -4.37 12.66
C ARG A 88 12.25 -5.89 12.50
N ARG A 89 11.15 -6.55 12.80
CA ARG A 89 10.97 -8.00 12.57
C ARG A 89 10.81 -8.37 11.09
N ASP A 90 10.44 -7.43 10.23
CA ASP A 90 10.43 -7.67 8.78
C ASP A 90 11.82 -7.39 8.21
N THR A 91 12.51 -8.45 7.79
CA THR A 91 13.89 -8.39 7.25
C THR A 91 14.03 -7.54 6.00
N ALA A 92 12.92 -7.17 5.36
CA ALA A 92 12.93 -6.23 4.24
C ALA A 92 13.17 -4.79 4.69
N PHE A 93 12.87 -4.43 5.95
CA PHE A 93 13.30 -3.16 6.53
C PHE A 93 14.76 -3.25 6.95
N LYS A 94 15.63 -2.61 6.19
CA LYS A 94 17.07 -2.57 6.45
C LYS A 94 17.42 -1.59 7.56
N GLU A 95 16.66 -0.49 7.63
CA GLU A 95 16.83 0.56 8.63
C GLU A 95 15.45 1.02 9.10
N VAL A 96 15.30 1.19 10.42
CA VAL A 96 14.10 1.77 11.05
C VAL A 96 14.55 2.66 12.20
N ASN A 97 14.45 3.96 12.00
CA ASN A 97 14.81 4.98 12.98
C ASN A 97 13.55 5.70 13.46
N PRO A 98 13.19 5.64 14.75
CA PRO A 98 12.01 6.31 15.26
C PRO A 98 12.19 7.83 15.24
N LEU A 99 11.12 8.53 14.82
CA LEU A 99 11.02 9.99 14.85
C LEU A 99 10.03 10.46 15.91
N GLY A 100 9.46 9.50 16.67
CA GLY A 100 8.43 9.73 17.67
C GLY A 100 7.02 9.96 17.09
N ARG A 101 6.02 9.76 17.93
CA ARG A 101 4.61 9.95 17.61
C ARG A 101 4.12 9.04 16.47
N GLY A 102 4.60 7.79 16.41
CA GLY A 102 4.28 6.82 15.37
C GLY A 102 4.90 7.13 14.00
N ARG A 103 5.97 7.92 13.95
CA ARG A 103 6.71 8.23 12.72
C ARG A 103 8.08 7.57 12.72
N TYR A 104 8.48 7.06 11.56
CA TYR A 104 9.72 6.31 11.39
C TYR A 104 10.40 6.73 10.09
N GLN A 105 11.70 6.99 10.12
CA GLN A 105 12.53 7.05 8.93
C GLN A 105 12.94 5.63 8.59
N VAL A 106 12.66 5.17 7.38
CA VAL A 106 12.90 3.79 7.00
C VAL A 106 13.64 3.66 5.69
N ARG A 107 14.39 2.57 5.57
CA ARG A 107 14.90 2.01 4.34
C ARG A 107 14.40 0.58 4.20
N PHE A 108 13.69 0.32 3.11
CA PHE A 108 13.10 -0.98 2.80
C PHE A 108 13.66 -1.50 1.48
N GLU A 109 13.99 -2.78 1.43
CA GLU A 109 14.48 -3.45 0.23
C GLU A 109 13.89 -4.86 0.19
N ARG A 110 13.27 -5.18 -0.93
CA ARG A 110 12.77 -6.53 -1.21
C ARG A 110 12.98 -6.86 -2.67
N GLU A 111 13.52 -8.00 -2.93
CA GLU A 111 13.70 -8.52 -4.29
C GLU A 111 13.22 -9.97 -4.36
N GLY A 112 12.98 -10.43 -5.57
CA GLY A 112 12.54 -11.79 -5.82
C GLY A 112 12.16 -12.02 -7.27
N ARG A 113 11.48 -13.13 -7.48
CA ARG A 113 10.93 -13.51 -8.78
C ARG A 113 9.49 -13.96 -8.59
N PHE A 114 8.63 -13.56 -9.52
CA PHE A 114 7.28 -14.09 -9.55
C PHE A 114 7.34 -15.58 -9.94
N ALA A 115 6.88 -16.44 -9.03
CA ALA A 115 6.91 -17.90 -9.18
C ALA A 115 5.52 -18.50 -9.44
N GLY A 116 4.50 -17.66 -9.62
CA GLY A 116 3.13 -18.10 -9.87
C GLY A 116 2.23 -16.98 -10.35
N ALA A 117 1.08 -17.36 -10.89
CA ALA A 117 -0.01 -16.44 -11.15
C ALA A 117 -0.61 -15.93 -9.83
N MET A 118 -1.22 -14.77 -9.85
CA MET A 118 -1.89 -14.16 -8.70
C MET A 118 -0.96 -13.86 -7.50
N GLN A 119 0.35 -13.81 -7.72
CA GLN A 119 1.27 -13.39 -6.68
C GLN A 119 1.17 -11.90 -6.39
N MET A 120 1.34 -11.56 -5.12
CA MET A 120 1.24 -10.20 -4.65
C MET A 120 2.48 -9.82 -3.84
N VAL A 121 3.15 -8.76 -4.25
CA VAL A 121 4.20 -8.10 -3.47
C VAL A 121 3.62 -6.82 -2.89
N ASN A 122 3.52 -6.79 -1.57
CA ASN A 122 3.04 -5.63 -0.83
C ASN A 122 4.22 -4.91 -0.19
N PHE A 123 4.22 -3.61 -0.28
CA PHE A 123 5.05 -2.77 0.57
C PHE A 123 4.36 -2.61 1.93
N ALA A 124 5.06 -2.95 3.00
CA ALA A 124 4.54 -3.06 4.38
C ALA A 124 3.44 -4.12 4.57
N LYS A 125 3.75 -5.16 5.37
CA LYS A 125 2.91 -6.37 5.55
C LYS A 125 1.49 -6.07 6.01
N ARG A 126 0.61 -6.75 5.37
CA ARG A 126 -0.69 -7.32 5.70
C ARG A 126 -1.95 -6.52 5.44
N GLN A 127 -2.09 -5.24 5.48
CA GLN A 127 -3.48 -4.78 5.32
C GLN A 127 -3.76 -3.51 4.52
N ARG A 128 -2.85 -2.74 4.05
CA ARG A 128 -3.12 -1.62 3.11
C ARG A 128 -1.80 -1.07 2.62
N ALA A 129 -1.27 -1.76 1.65
CA ALA A 129 -0.04 -1.38 0.96
C ALA A 129 -0.13 0.03 0.39
N ILE A 130 0.95 0.78 0.49
CA ILE A 130 1.11 2.06 -0.20
C ILE A 130 0.98 1.86 -1.70
N PHE A 131 1.56 0.78 -2.20
CA PHE A 131 1.33 0.24 -3.54
C PHE A 131 1.34 -1.29 -3.50
N ARG A 132 0.79 -1.88 -4.54
CA ARG A 132 0.64 -3.31 -4.72
C ARG A 132 1.16 -3.69 -6.08
N ILE A 133 2.01 -4.70 -6.15
CA ILE A 133 2.42 -5.33 -7.40
C ILE A 133 1.83 -6.72 -7.44
N ARG A 134 1.13 -7.07 -8.50
CA ARG A 134 0.54 -8.41 -8.67
C ARG A 134 0.74 -8.92 -10.09
N THR A 135 0.82 -10.22 -10.23
CA THR A 135 0.72 -10.90 -11.52
C THR A 135 -0.70 -11.43 -11.74
N THR A 136 -1.09 -11.56 -12.98
CA THR A 136 -2.37 -12.13 -13.42
C THR A 136 -2.16 -13.45 -14.16
N GLU A 137 -3.22 -14.22 -14.38
CA GLU A 137 -3.13 -15.51 -15.08
C GLU A 137 -2.71 -15.38 -16.54
N ASP A 138 -3.02 -14.26 -17.16
CA ASP A 138 -2.67 -13.92 -18.56
C ASP A 138 -1.27 -13.29 -18.72
N GLY A 139 -0.43 -13.39 -17.68
CA GLY A 139 0.97 -12.96 -17.75
C GLY A 139 1.18 -11.45 -17.63
N LEU A 140 0.18 -10.69 -17.14
CA LEU A 140 0.38 -9.28 -16.85
C LEU A 140 0.98 -9.09 -15.47
N VAL A 141 1.79 -8.04 -15.34
CA VAL A 141 2.21 -7.48 -14.05
C VAL A 141 1.54 -6.12 -13.88
N GLN A 142 0.89 -5.92 -12.75
CA GLN A 142 0.14 -4.71 -12.44
C GLN A 142 0.69 -4.08 -11.16
N MET A 143 0.99 -2.79 -11.20
CA MET A 143 1.27 -1.99 -10.02
C MET A 143 0.15 -0.96 -9.84
N ASN A 144 -0.43 -0.95 -8.66
CA ASN A 144 -1.49 -0.01 -8.30
C ASN A 144 -1.14 0.66 -6.97
N GLY A 145 -1.18 1.98 -6.94
CA GLY A 145 -1.15 2.76 -5.70
C GLY A 145 -2.42 2.55 -4.89
N SER A 146 -2.34 2.84 -3.60
CA SER A 146 -3.50 2.78 -2.71
C SER A 146 -4.38 4.00 -2.91
N GLY A 147 -5.63 3.83 -3.30
CA GLY A 147 -6.64 4.90 -3.33
C GLY A 147 -7.09 5.41 -1.94
N GLN A 148 -6.55 4.84 -0.86
CA GLN A 148 -6.89 5.22 0.51
C GLN A 148 -6.53 6.68 0.83
N GLY A 149 -5.44 7.20 0.24
CA GLY A 149 -5.04 8.60 0.39
C GLY A 149 -6.16 9.54 -0.01
N GLN A 150 -6.72 9.37 -1.20
CA GLN A 150 -7.82 10.19 -1.71
C GLN A 150 -9.10 10.05 -0.86
N LEU A 151 -9.45 8.81 -0.49
CA LEU A 151 -10.67 8.52 0.27
C LEU A 151 -10.68 9.17 1.65
N TYR A 152 -9.52 9.30 2.30
CA TYR A 152 -9.38 9.82 3.66
C TYR A 152 -8.56 11.09 3.75
N ALA A 153 -8.35 11.81 2.64
CA ALA A 153 -7.51 13.00 2.56
C ALA A 153 -7.82 14.02 3.66
N GLU A 154 -9.08 14.44 3.79
CA GLU A 154 -9.50 15.41 4.80
C GLU A 154 -9.16 14.97 6.22
N ARG A 155 -9.46 13.71 6.58
CA ARG A 155 -9.19 13.16 7.91
C ARG A 155 -7.70 13.09 8.23
N PHE A 156 -6.86 12.85 7.24
CA PHE A 156 -5.42 12.84 7.41
C PHE A 156 -4.88 14.26 7.58
N GLU A 157 -5.36 15.20 6.77
CA GLU A 157 -4.97 16.60 6.84
C GLU A 157 -5.43 17.28 8.14
N GLU A 158 -6.64 16.98 8.65
CA GLU A 158 -7.15 17.46 9.94
C GLU A 158 -6.22 17.14 11.11
N VAL A 159 -5.53 16.02 11.10
CA VAL A 159 -4.57 15.65 12.14
C VAL A 159 -3.14 16.06 11.81
N GLY A 160 -2.91 16.80 10.72
CA GLY A 160 -1.61 17.31 10.31
C GLY A 160 -0.73 16.27 9.60
N LEU A 161 -1.32 15.21 9.02
CA LEU A 161 -0.60 14.30 8.13
C LEU A 161 -0.46 14.89 6.74
N SER A 162 0.67 14.61 6.11
CA SER A 162 0.97 14.94 4.72
C SER A 162 1.50 13.71 3.99
N THR A 163 1.54 13.78 2.67
CA THR A 163 2.23 12.82 1.82
C THR A 163 2.85 13.55 0.64
N GLN A 164 4.12 13.30 0.43
CA GLN A 164 4.83 13.77 -0.76
C GLN A 164 6.00 12.84 -1.07
N GLY A 165 6.29 12.65 -2.34
CA GLY A 165 7.40 11.81 -2.75
C GLY A 165 7.35 11.44 -4.22
N MET A 166 8.10 10.40 -4.56
CA MET A 166 8.19 9.87 -5.90
C MET A 166 8.07 8.35 -5.89
N ILE A 167 7.26 7.83 -6.80
CA ILE A 167 7.25 6.42 -7.14
C ILE A 167 7.83 6.28 -8.54
N ARG A 168 8.75 5.35 -8.71
CA ARG A 168 9.43 5.05 -9.95
C ARG A 168 9.28 3.59 -10.30
N VAL A 169 8.96 3.29 -11.55
CA VAL A 169 9.08 1.96 -12.12
C VAL A 169 10.18 1.98 -13.17
N VAL A 170 11.16 1.08 -13.06
CA VAL A 170 12.23 0.87 -14.04
C VAL A 170 12.06 -0.53 -14.61
N THR A 171 11.86 -0.63 -15.94
CA THR A 171 11.42 -1.91 -16.49
C THR A 171 11.83 -2.10 -17.96
N ASP A 172 12.00 -3.36 -18.35
CA ASP A 172 12.13 -3.83 -19.74
C ASP A 172 10.91 -4.65 -20.20
N VAL A 173 9.81 -4.65 -19.41
CA VAL A 173 8.55 -5.28 -19.81
C VAL A 173 7.87 -4.47 -20.91
N GLU A 174 7.05 -5.14 -21.73
CA GLU A 174 6.15 -4.47 -22.66
C GLU A 174 5.05 -3.75 -21.88
N VAL A 175 5.07 -2.41 -21.89
CA VAL A 175 4.10 -1.61 -21.14
C VAL A 175 2.82 -1.46 -21.92
N ILE A 176 1.68 -1.80 -21.30
CA ILE A 176 0.35 -1.76 -21.89
C ILE A 176 -0.37 -0.47 -21.48
N GLU A 177 -0.29 -0.10 -20.20
CA GLU A 177 -1.00 1.05 -19.67
C GLU A 177 -0.24 1.65 -18.48
N HIS A 178 -0.26 2.98 -18.37
CA HIS A 178 0.24 3.71 -17.20
C HIS A 178 -0.37 5.11 -17.14
N ASN A 179 -0.34 5.71 -15.94
CA ASN A 179 -0.64 7.14 -15.73
C ASN A 179 0.57 7.89 -15.16
N ALA A 180 1.80 7.48 -15.54
CA ALA A 180 3.03 8.11 -15.06
C ALA A 180 3.10 9.59 -15.46
N THR A 181 3.61 10.41 -14.53
CA THR A 181 3.82 11.85 -14.75
C THR A 181 4.92 12.11 -15.79
N PHE A 182 5.98 11.28 -15.76
CA PHE A 182 7.11 11.36 -16.69
C PHE A 182 7.55 9.98 -17.14
N VAL A 183 7.97 9.89 -18.41
CA VAL A 183 8.55 8.67 -19.00
C VAL A 183 9.85 9.05 -19.67
N ARG A 184 10.89 8.28 -19.43
CA ARG A 184 12.21 8.49 -20.04
C ARG A 184 13.02 7.20 -20.16
N ALA A 185 14.05 7.19 -20.97
CA ALA A 185 15.02 6.10 -20.97
C ALA A 185 15.71 6.00 -19.63
N SER A 186 15.87 4.79 -19.12
CA SER A 186 16.63 4.53 -17.91
C SER A 186 18.14 4.60 -18.17
N LYS A 187 18.93 4.83 -17.11
CA LYS A 187 20.39 4.67 -17.16
C LYS A 187 20.82 3.23 -17.47
N THR A 188 19.98 2.25 -17.17
CA THR A 188 20.20 0.85 -17.55
C THR A 188 19.76 0.66 -19.00
N PRO A 189 20.66 0.24 -19.90
CA PRO A 189 20.32 0.02 -21.31
C PRO A 189 19.15 -0.98 -21.46
N GLY A 190 18.22 -0.68 -22.37
CA GLY A 190 17.04 -1.52 -22.62
C GLY A 190 15.90 -1.36 -21.60
N PHE A 191 16.07 -0.50 -20.58
CA PHE A 191 15.03 -0.21 -19.62
C PHE A 191 14.42 1.16 -19.83
N THR A 192 13.13 1.28 -19.55
CA THR A 192 12.38 2.54 -19.51
C THR A 192 12.00 2.85 -18.07
N GLN A 193 12.02 4.13 -17.72
CA GLN A 193 11.69 4.66 -16.40
C GLN A 193 10.37 5.42 -16.47
N TYR A 194 9.48 5.10 -15.56
CA TYR A 194 8.16 5.71 -15.35
C TYR A 194 8.13 6.33 -13.97
N ASP A 195 7.90 7.63 -13.86
CA ASP A 195 7.91 8.37 -12.60
C ASP A 195 6.53 8.96 -12.30
N TRP A 196 6.05 8.77 -11.07
CA TRP A 196 4.87 9.41 -10.48
C TRP A 196 5.31 10.35 -9.40
N ARG A 197 5.02 11.63 -9.55
CA ARG A 197 5.25 12.63 -8.51
C ARG A 197 4.00 12.73 -7.64
N ILE A 198 4.12 12.40 -6.38
CA ILE A 198 3.09 12.52 -5.36
C ILE A 198 3.32 13.82 -4.60
N ARG A 199 2.33 14.70 -4.56
CA ARG A 199 2.39 16.02 -3.90
C ARG A 199 1.48 16.11 -2.69
N ASN A 200 0.38 15.36 -2.71
CA ASN A 200 -0.62 15.33 -1.64
C ASN A 200 -1.52 14.09 -1.76
N PHE A 201 -2.44 13.93 -0.82
CA PHE A 201 -3.38 12.80 -0.79
C PHE A 201 -4.40 12.76 -1.94
N ARG A 202 -4.61 13.87 -2.64
CA ARG A 202 -5.61 14.00 -3.71
C ARG A 202 -5.05 13.67 -5.09
N ASP A 203 -3.73 13.50 -5.20
CA ASP A 203 -3.12 13.08 -6.46
C ASP A 203 -3.64 11.69 -6.85
N GLU A 204 -3.81 11.48 -8.15
CA GLU A 204 -4.26 10.20 -8.69
C GLU A 204 -3.28 9.06 -8.31
N PRO A 205 -3.79 7.93 -7.81
CA PRO A 205 -2.94 6.80 -7.47
C PRO A 205 -2.16 6.29 -8.68
N PRO A 206 -0.87 5.96 -8.53
CA PRO A 206 -0.06 5.37 -9.59
C PRO A 206 -0.70 4.10 -10.13
N LYS A 207 -0.73 3.98 -11.46
CA LYS A 207 -1.19 2.81 -12.21
C LYS A 207 -0.16 2.42 -13.25
N PHE A 208 0.16 1.13 -13.30
CA PHE A 208 1.05 0.57 -14.29
C PHE A 208 0.62 -0.86 -14.61
N ILE A 209 0.58 -1.19 -15.91
CA ILE A 209 0.30 -2.53 -16.41
C ILE A 209 1.33 -2.85 -17.49
N GLY A 210 2.04 -3.95 -17.30
CA GLY A 210 3.01 -4.47 -18.26
C GLY A 210 2.81 -5.96 -18.50
N ARG A 211 3.37 -6.47 -19.59
CA ARG A 211 3.34 -7.88 -19.98
C ARG A 211 4.68 -8.52 -19.70
N LEU A 212 4.69 -9.61 -18.93
CA LEU A 212 5.87 -10.43 -18.74
C LEU A 212 6.15 -11.25 -20.02
N ALA A 213 7.42 -11.47 -20.30
CA ALA A 213 7.85 -12.36 -21.38
C ALA A 213 7.87 -13.83 -20.96
N ILE A 214 7.53 -14.13 -19.70
CA ILE A 214 7.40 -15.48 -19.17
C ILE A 214 5.98 -15.71 -18.64
N ASP A 215 5.53 -16.96 -18.66
CA ASP A 215 4.35 -17.37 -17.90
C ASP A 215 4.72 -17.43 -16.40
N PRO A 216 4.13 -16.58 -15.57
CA PRO A 216 4.47 -16.55 -14.15
C PRO A 216 4.11 -17.85 -13.40
N ARG A 217 3.25 -18.71 -13.97
CA ARG A 217 2.87 -19.99 -13.37
C ARG A 217 3.94 -21.05 -13.56
N THR A 218 4.59 -21.06 -14.71
CA THR A 218 5.53 -22.10 -15.11
C THR A 218 6.98 -21.65 -15.04
N GLY A 219 7.23 -20.33 -15.01
CA GLY A 219 8.57 -19.74 -15.07
C GLY A 219 9.24 -19.88 -16.44
N VAL A 220 8.54 -20.46 -17.43
CA VAL A 220 9.05 -20.57 -18.81
C VAL A 220 8.60 -19.37 -19.63
N PRO A 221 9.28 -19.08 -20.79
CA PRO A 221 8.86 -18.02 -21.66
C PRO A 221 7.38 -18.12 -22.01
N ALA A 222 6.64 -17.05 -21.79
CA ALA A 222 5.26 -16.97 -22.23
C ALA A 222 5.26 -17.12 -23.73
N TYR A 223 4.61 -18.16 -24.24
CA TYR A 223 4.36 -18.26 -25.65
C TYR A 223 3.54 -17.02 -26.02
N ARG A 224 4.15 -16.11 -26.75
CA ARG A 224 3.38 -15.11 -27.47
C ARG A 224 2.61 -15.90 -28.52
N GLY A 225 1.43 -16.37 -28.16
CA GLY A 225 0.46 -16.87 -29.09
C GLY A 225 0.25 -15.72 -30.06
N GLY A 226 1.02 -15.74 -31.14
CA GLY A 226 0.94 -14.72 -32.15
C GLY A 226 -0.48 -14.75 -32.69
N ALA A 227 -1.19 -13.67 -32.48
CA ALA A 227 -2.16 -13.30 -33.51
C ALA A 227 -1.34 -13.24 -34.81
N GLY A 228 -1.29 -14.35 -35.56
CA GLY A 228 -0.64 -14.35 -36.84
C GLY A 228 0.26 -15.51 -37.24
N ALA A 229 0.43 -16.56 -36.47
CA ALA A 229 0.93 -17.81 -37.04
C ALA A 229 -0.25 -18.55 -37.70
N LYS A 230 -0.66 -18.09 -38.89
CA LYS A 230 -1.33 -18.98 -39.85
C LYS A 230 -0.30 -20.05 -40.18
N VAL A 231 -0.54 -21.25 -39.71
CA VAL A 231 0.06 -22.44 -40.30
C VAL A 231 -0.61 -22.58 -41.66
N ASP A 232 0.08 -22.17 -42.74
CA ASP A 232 -0.32 -22.54 -44.08
C ASP A 232 -0.07 -24.05 -44.21
N GLU A 233 -1.17 -24.81 -44.42
CA GLU A 233 -1.15 -26.15 -44.91
C GLU A 233 -0.73 -26.17 -46.41
#